data_3b053702b2726512ccd5d01146f0e817
#
_entry.id   3b053702b2726512ccd5d01146f0e817
#
_cell.length_a   1.000
_cell.length_b   1.000
_cell.length_c   1.000
_cell.angle_alpha   90.00
_cell.angle_beta   90.00
_cell.angle_gamma   90.00
#
_symmetry.space_group_name_H-M   'P 1'
#
loop_
_entity.id
_entity.type
_entity.pdbx_description
1 polymer ?
#
loop_
_entity_poly.entity_id
_entity_poly.type
_entity_poly.pdbx_seq_one_letter_code
_entity_poly.pdbx_strand_id
1 'polypeptide(L)'
;MRVKIQSTDRIGISQEILTIFAKQSWNLKAVEVSTEFTFVHIEHSPLYLEDISYCLREVKGIINIEEVALLPIEQRENHLQTLLDRIPDPIIDIDNQGIILAVNSATHKLTYKDSNAKAIIGLSIEYFIEQKYQTLLTDKANTLSLVFNGKTYLAEITPVVSQLASGQEQITGAMITLRSMMVIGRQLALMQTPQEQGFDNIIGKSADIVLLKEQSERFAKLDLPVLISGETGTGKELIARALHQSSSRAKAPFLAINCAALPEHLLESELFGYSAGAFTGAKKAGKPGLIELAEGGSIFLDEIAEMSTYLQAKLLRFLQDFSYRRVGGNKELHANVRIISASHQNLAKLIADKLFREDLYYRLNVLALSLPPLRERTDDIVLLATHFIKNAAKQVEQSGQGSPVTPKLSEQALHLLQSYQWPGNIRQLQNVLFSVVALNTEAVIDVKSITQALQKFAQDIEHLPDDKFVVADESNALQDWSSAQADFEKKLLAQLYPLFPTTRKLAERLKVSHNKIAMKLRKYGMK
;
A
#
# COMPACT_ATOMS: atom_id res chain seq x y z
N MET A 1 40.28 28.13 -24.83
CA MET A 1 40.03 27.51 -26.12
C MET A 1 40.21 26.00 -26.02
N ARG A 2 39.35 25.20 -26.65
CA ARG A 2 39.51 23.73 -26.74
C ARG A 2 39.81 23.34 -28.18
N VAL A 3 40.86 22.56 -28.37
CA VAL A 3 41.37 22.25 -29.71
C VAL A 3 41.53 20.73 -29.84
N LYS A 4 41.14 20.22 -31.00
CA LYS A 4 41.40 18.85 -31.45
C LYS A 4 42.43 18.90 -32.54
N ILE A 5 43.55 18.23 -32.37
CA ILE A 5 44.68 18.14 -33.28
C ILE A 5 44.69 16.71 -33.81
N GLN A 6 44.47 16.54 -35.08
CA GLN A 6 44.60 15.26 -35.79
C GLN A 6 46.03 15.09 -36.27
N SER A 7 46.62 13.96 -35.95
CA SER A 7 48.01 13.67 -36.33
C SER A 7 48.18 12.22 -36.80
N THR A 8 49.23 11.96 -37.55
CA THR A 8 49.63 10.59 -37.89
C THR A 8 50.12 9.87 -36.61
N ASP A 9 49.85 8.58 -36.51
CA ASP A 9 50.35 7.76 -35.39
C ASP A 9 51.87 7.62 -35.50
N ARG A 10 52.59 8.43 -34.70
CA ARG A 10 54.06 8.48 -34.65
C ARG A 10 54.51 8.66 -33.21
N ILE A 11 55.48 7.83 -32.78
CA ILE A 11 56.09 7.92 -31.47
C ILE A 11 56.62 9.33 -31.23
N GLY A 12 56.22 9.96 -30.11
CA GLY A 12 56.71 11.27 -29.68
C GLY A 12 55.95 12.48 -30.24
N ILE A 13 54.95 12.33 -31.15
CA ILE A 13 54.25 13.46 -31.73
C ILE A 13 53.48 14.28 -30.65
N SER A 14 52.85 13.64 -29.72
CA SER A 14 52.16 14.32 -28.60
C SER A 14 53.14 15.10 -27.72
N GLN A 15 54.33 14.58 -27.50
CA GLN A 15 55.41 15.29 -26.77
C GLN A 15 55.86 16.54 -27.53
N GLU A 16 56.03 16.46 -28.84
CA GLU A 16 56.40 17.61 -29.68
C GLU A 16 55.34 18.71 -29.62
N ILE A 17 54.03 18.33 -29.75
CA ILE A 17 52.91 19.26 -29.65
C ILE A 17 52.90 19.95 -28.27
N LEU A 18 53.00 19.21 -27.17
CA LEU A 18 52.97 19.76 -25.84
C LEU A 18 54.20 20.61 -25.53
N THR A 19 55.38 20.28 -26.11
CA THR A 19 56.60 21.07 -25.99
C THR A 19 56.43 22.44 -26.62
N ILE A 20 55.78 22.53 -27.78
CA ILE A 20 55.50 23.80 -28.42
C ILE A 20 54.56 24.68 -27.58
N PHE A 21 53.49 24.09 -27.02
CA PHE A 21 52.61 24.83 -26.12
C PHE A 21 53.31 25.34 -24.87
N ALA A 22 54.20 24.55 -24.30
CA ALA A 22 55.05 24.96 -23.17
C ALA A 22 55.99 26.13 -23.54
N LYS A 23 56.60 26.13 -24.76
CA LYS A 23 57.46 27.24 -25.25
C LYS A 23 56.68 28.54 -25.42
N GLN A 24 55.37 28.44 -25.75
CA GLN A 24 54.49 29.61 -25.86
C GLN A 24 53.97 30.08 -24.49
N SER A 25 54.34 29.40 -23.41
CA SER A 25 53.83 29.68 -22.07
C SER A 25 52.30 29.60 -21.93
N TRP A 26 51.67 28.76 -22.74
CA TRP A 26 50.21 28.53 -22.66
C TRP A 26 49.92 27.57 -21.52
N ASN A 27 48.97 27.99 -20.65
CA ASN A 27 48.53 27.15 -19.54
C ASN A 27 47.54 26.11 -20.07
N LEU A 28 47.83 24.83 -19.86
CA LEU A 28 47.00 23.71 -20.28
C LEU A 28 46.16 23.24 -19.10
N LYS A 29 44.86 23.40 -19.20
CA LYS A 29 43.89 22.93 -18.18
C LYS A 29 43.64 21.43 -18.27
N ALA A 30 43.61 20.88 -19.47
CA ALA A 30 43.41 19.46 -19.70
C ALA A 30 44.09 19.03 -21.02
N VAL A 31 44.57 17.80 -21.08
CA VAL A 31 45.13 17.17 -22.26
C VAL A 31 44.66 15.72 -22.32
N GLU A 32 44.13 15.32 -23.47
CA GLU A 32 43.75 13.94 -23.75
C GLU A 32 44.46 13.50 -25.03
N VAL A 33 45.09 12.33 -25.00
CA VAL A 33 45.80 11.78 -26.14
C VAL A 33 45.21 10.44 -26.53
N SER A 34 44.88 10.28 -27.79
CA SER A 34 44.53 9.02 -28.43
C SER A 34 45.45 8.76 -29.63
N THR A 35 45.31 7.61 -30.27
CA THR A 35 46.20 7.17 -31.36
C THR A 35 46.37 8.19 -32.48
N GLU A 36 45.25 8.85 -32.89
CA GLU A 36 45.25 9.78 -34.00
C GLU A 36 44.89 11.23 -33.60
N PHE A 37 44.51 11.46 -32.34
CA PHE A 37 44.05 12.76 -31.91
C PHE A 37 44.67 13.18 -30.58
N THR A 38 45.09 14.45 -30.50
CA THR A 38 45.46 15.12 -29.26
C THR A 38 44.45 16.23 -29.00
N PHE A 39 43.70 16.14 -27.88
CA PHE A 39 42.78 17.16 -27.42
C PHE A 39 43.40 17.98 -26.33
N VAL A 40 43.30 19.30 -26.42
CA VAL A 40 43.94 20.23 -25.46
C VAL A 40 42.95 21.33 -25.08
N HIS A 41 42.83 21.59 -23.79
CA HIS A 41 42.15 22.77 -23.27
C HIS A 41 43.18 23.79 -22.82
N ILE A 42 43.30 24.89 -23.57
CA ILE A 42 44.28 25.97 -23.35
C ILE A 42 43.55 27.11 -22.63
N GLU A 43 44.05 27.51 -21.47
CA GLU A 43 43.55 28.64 -20.68
C GLU A 43 44.43 29.88 -20.94
N HIS A 44 44.23 30.49 -22.11
CA HIS A 44 44.92 31.73 -22.52
C HIS A 44 43.93 32.61 -23.29
N SER A 45 43.94 33.93 -23.03
CA SER A 45 43.07 34.88 -23.70
C SER A 45 43.78 36.19 -23.96
N PRO A 46 43.71 36.73 -25.19
CA PRO A 46 43.04 36.16 -26.37
C PRO A 46 43.91 35.09 -27.04
N LEU A 47 43.29 34.03 -27.56
CA LEU A 47 43.97 32.97 -28.33
C LEU A 47 43.06 32.64 -29.53
N TYR A 48 43.63 32.64 -30.74
CA TYR A 48 42.94 32.32 -31.97
C TYR A 48 43.45 30.98 -32.54
N LEU A 49 42.59 30.27 -33.27
CA LEU A 49 42.94 29.00 -33.91
C LEU A 49 44.12 29.13 -34.88
N GLU A 50 44.23 30.28 -35.52
CA GLU A 50 45.33 30.62 -36.42
C GLU A 50 46.69 30.63 -35.73
N ASP A 51 46.77 31.14 -34.48
CA ASP A 51 47.99 31.18 -33.70
C ASP A 51 48.47 29.75 -33.38
N ILE A 52 47.53 28.87 -33.01
CA ILE A 52 47.83 27.46 -32.74
C ILE A 52 48.30 26.76 -34.02
N SER A 53 47.64 26.99 -35.11
CA SER A 53 47.98 26.41 -36.41
C SER A 53 49.33 26.89 -36.91
N TYR A 54 49.65 28.16 -36.65
CA TYR A 54 50.96 28.71 -36.99
C TYR A 54 52.10 28.07 -36.17
N CYS A 55 51.94 27.95 -34.87
CA CYS A 55 52.93 27.36 -33.97
C CYS A 55 53.19 25.88 -34.25
N LEU A 56 52.16 25.14 -34.67
CA LEU A 56 52.23 23.69 -34.94
C LEU A 56 52.68 23.34 -36.37
N ARG A 57 52.89 24.30 -37.28
CA ARG A 57 53.33 24.07 -38.67
C ARG A 57 54.65 23.32 -38.80
N GLU A 58 55.55 23.46 -37.83
CA GLU A 58 56.86 22.80 -37.84
C GLU A 58 56.78 21.33 -37.44
N VAL A 59 55.67 20.89 -36.83
CA VAL A 59 55.49 19.49 -36.41
C VAL A 59 55.06 18.64 -37.57
N LYS A 60 55.97 17.76 -38.02
CA LYS A 60 55.64 16.83 -39.12
C LYS A 60 54.61 15.81 -38.70
N GLY A 61 53.56 15.65 -39.48
CA GLY A 61 52.54 14.66 -39.24
C GLY A 61 51.22 15.20 -38.68
N ILE A 62 51.07 16.51 -38.48
CA ILE A 62 49.79 17.12 -38.18
C ILE A 62 48.94 17.17 -39.49
N ILE A 63 47.69 16.68 -39.39
CA ILE A 63 46.76 16.57 -40.52
C ILE A 63 45.76 17.70 -40.49
N ASN A 64 45.14 17.92 -39.30
CA ASN A 64 44.10 18.92 -39.14
C ASN A 64 44.11 19.47 -37.70
N ILE A 65 43.66 20.73 -37.56
CA ILE A 65 43.46 21.38 -36.26
C ILE A 65 42.09 22.04 -36.28
N GLU A 66 41.24 21.70 -35.35
CA GLU A 66 39.88 22.24 -35.24
C GLU A 66 39.52 22.63 -33.80
N GLU A 67 38.77 23.71 -33.65
CA GLU A 67 38.19 24.08 -32.35
C GLU A 67 37.04 23.15 -32.03
N VAL A 68 36.94 22.67 -30.81
CA VAL A 68 35.87 21.81 -30.34
C VAL A 68 35.18 22.42 -29.12
N ALA A 69 33.88 22.21 -29.01
CA ALA A 69 33.10 22.75 -27.91
C ALA A 69 33.50 22.09 -26.57
N LEU A 70 33.80 20.80 -26.56
CA LEU A 70 34.11 19.98 -25.39
C LEU A 70 35.21 18.97 -25.75
N LEU A 71 36.02 18.61 -24.75
CA LEU A 71 36.93 17.47 -24.83
C LEU A 71 36.14 16.15 -24.71
N PRO A 72 36.65 15.01 -25.18
CA PRO A 72 35.97 13.71 -25.06
C PRO A 72 35.62 13.33 -23.63
N ILE A 73 36.47 13.59 -22.65
CA ILE A 73 36.16 13.39 -21.22
C ILE A 73 35.03 14.30 -20.78
N GLU A 74 35.09 15.60 -21.06
CA GLU A 74 34.06 16.56 -20.72
C GLU A 74 32.69 16.18 -21.37
N GLN A 75 32.71 15.72 -22.63
CA GLN A 75 31.54 15.26 -23.34
C GLN A 75 30.94 14.01 -22.67
N ARG A 76 31.80 13.05 -22.27
CA ARG A 76 31.36 11.84 -21.55
C ARG A 76 30.78 12.18 -20.20
N GLU A 77 31.42 13.07 -19.42
CA GLU A 77 30.94 13.54 -18.13
C GLU A 77 29.57 14.23 -18.26
N ASN A 78 29.39 15.12 -19.26
CA ASN A 78 28.12 15.78 -19.52
C ASN A 78 27.03 14.80 -19.93
N HIS A 79 27.35 13.76 -20.71
CA HIS A 79 26.39 12.70 -21.05
C HIS A 79 26.00 11.90 -19.81
N LEU A 80 26.93 11.49 -18.97
CA LEU A 80 26.65 10.77 -17.71
C LEU A 80 25.81 11.62 -16.76
N GLN A 81 26.15 12.90 -16.60
CA GLN A 81 25.38 13.82 -15.78
C GLN A 81 23.93 13.98 -16.32
N THR A 82 23.78 14.11 -17.64
CA THR A 82 22.46 14.20 -18.29
C THR A 82 21.64 12.93 -18.08
N LEU A 83 22.25 11.76 -18.08
CA LEU A 83 21.58 10.48 -17.80
C LEU A 83 21.16 10.40 -16.33
N LEU A 84 22.04 10.77 -15.39
CA LEU A 84 21.74 10.83 -13.97
C LEU A 84 20.60 11.81 -13.65
N ASP A 85 20.57 12.95 -14.31
CA ASP A 85 19.54 13.99 -14.11
C ASP A 85 18.14 13.59 -14.63
N ARG A 86 18.05 12.56 -15.49
CA ARG A 86 16.77 11.97 -15.90
C ARG A 86 16.18 11.02 -14.89
N ILE A 87 16.98 10.54 -13.93
CA ILE A 87 16.51 9.63 -12.89
C ILE A 87 15.73 10.46 -11.84
N PRO A 88 14.46 10.11 -11.57
CA PRO A 88 13.62 10.90 -10.67
C PRO A 88 14.00 10.72 -9.20
N ASP A 89 14.64 9.59 -8.84
CA ASP A 89 15.10 9.33 -7.48
C ASP A 89 16.41 10.08 -7.22
N PRO A 90 16.60 10.68 -6.04
CA PRO A 90 17.87 11.31 -5.65
C PRO A 90 19.01 10.31 -5.62
N ILE A 91 20.10 10.63 -6.29
CA ILE A 91 21.33 9.83 -6.33
C ILE A 91 22.48 10.67 -5.79
N ILE A 92 23.28 10.06 -4.92
CA ILE A 92 24.46 10.64 -4.29
C ILE A 92 25.62 9.65 -4.45
N ASP A 93 26.73 10.10 -5.02
CA ASP A 93 27.97 9.35 -5.10
C ASP A 93 28.96 9.88 -4.07
N ILE A 94 29.53 8.98 -3.27
CA ILE A 94 30.50 9.32 -2.22
C ILE A 94 31.80 8.52 -2.37
N ASP A 95 32.89 9.12 -1.97
CA ASP A 95 34.17 8.42 -1.86
C ASP A 95 34.29 7.57 -0.58
N ASN A 96 35.44 6.95 -0.37
CA ASN A 96 35.75 6.14 0.82
C ASN A 96 35.93 6.95 2.11
N GLN A 97 35.92 8.28 2.05
CA GLN A 97 35.95 9.21 3.20
C GLN A 97 34.58 9.82 3.48
N GLY A 98 33.53 9.47 2.68
CA GLY A 98 32.19 10.01 2.79
C GLY A 98 32.04 11.40 2.17
N ILE A 99 32.97 11.83 1.33
CA ILE A 99 32.89 13.09 0.59
C ILE A 99 32.03 12.88 -0.66
N ILE A 100 31.10 13.78 -0.90
CA ILE A 100 30.19 13.73 -2.05
C ILE A 100 30.95 14.12 -3.32
N LEU A 101 31.04 13.16 -4.25
CA LEU A 101 31.70 13.32 -5.55
C LEU A 101 30.75 13.82 -6.63
N ALA A 102 29.53 13.27 -6.65
CA ALA A 102 28.53 13.63 -7.65
C ALA A 102 27.10 13.49 -7.08
N VAL A 103 26.17 14.25 -7.62
CA VAL A 103 24.74 14.18 -7.31
C VAL A 103 23.92 14.48 -8.56
N ASN A 104 22.69 13.95 -8.62
CA ASN A 104 21.76 14.29 -9.70
C ASN A 104 20.87 15.49 -9.32
N SER A 105 20.11 16.00 -10.31
CA SER A 105 19.21 17.13 -10.14
C SER A 105 18.12 16.90 -9.08
N ALA A 106 17.69 15.65 -8.87
CA ALA A 106 16.72 15.31 -7.84
C ALA A 106 17.30 15.50 -6.43
N THR A 107 18.57 15.19 -6.21
CA THR A 107 19.28 15.44 -4.94
C THR A 107 19.41 16.93 -4.67
N HIS A 108 19.74 17.73 -5.69
CA HIS A 108 19.78 19.19 -5.55
C HIS A 108 18.48 19.77 -5.03
N LYS A 109 17.33 19.30 -5.51
CA LYS A 109 15.99 19.74 -5.05
C LYS A 109 15.68 19.40 -3.60
N LEU A 110 16.33 18.37 -3.04
CA LEU A 110 16.15 17.99 -1.63
C LEU A 110 16.97 18.83 -0.66
N THR A 111 18.09 19.35 -1.12
CA THR A 111 19.08 20.02 -0.25
C THR A 111 18.87 21.53 -0.17
N TYR A 112 18.19 22.13 -1.15
CA TYR A 112 18.01 23.57 -1.21
C TYR A 112 16.53 23.98 -1.28
N LYS A 113 16.09 24.75 -0.26
CA LYS A 113 14.86 25.52 -0.30
C LYS A 113 15.04 26.92 -0.93
N ASP A 114 16.29 27.39 -1.00
CA ASP A 114 16.63 28.73 -1.50
C ASP A 114 17.71 28.69 -2.57
N SER A 115 17.58 29.56 -3.56
CA SER A 115 18.37 29.66 -4.79
C SER A 115 19.84 30.06 -4.66
N ASN A 116 20.41 30.12 -3.45
CA ASN A 116 21.85 30.36 -3.20
C ASN A 116 22.57 29.07 -2.81
N ALA A 117 22.54 28.10 -3.71
CA ALA A 117 23.11 26.80 -3.53
C ALA A 117 24.65 26.82 -3.52
N LYS A 118 25.27 26.68 -2.36
CA LYS A 118 26.67 26.21 -2.29
C LYS A 118 26.71 24.79 -2.83
N ALA A 119 27.71 24.50 -3.68
CA ALA A 119 27.88 23.17 -4.25
C ALA A 119 27.92 22.13 -3.11
N ILE A 120 27.04 21.13 -3.19
CA ILE A 120 27.04 19.97 -2.26
C ILE A 120 28.27 19.11 -2.49
N ILE A 121 28.77 19.11 -3.71
CA ILE A 121 29.95 18.37 -4.12
C ILE A 121 31.18 18.87 -3.33
N GLY A 122 31.93 17.93 -2.78
CA GLY A 122 33.10 18.22 -1.94
C GLY A 122 32.76 18.33 -0.44
N LEU A 123 31.50 18.28 -0.04
CA LEU A 123 31.10 18.24 1.36
C LEU A 123 30.97 16.80 1.87
N SER A 124 31.15 16.59 3.18
CA SER A 124 30.86 15.29 3.79
C SER A 124 29.36 15.02 3.80
N ILE A 125 28.95 13.79 3.47
CA ILE A 125 27.56 13.35 3.52
C ILE A 125 26.98 13.44 4.93
N GLU A 126 27.81 13.38 5.98
CA GLU A 126 27.38 13.48 7.39
C GLU A 126 26.72 14.84 7.73
N TYR A 127 26.90 15.88 6.92
CA TYR A 127 26.13 17.12 7.08
C TYR A 127 24.64 16.96 6.76
N PHE A 128 24.28 15.93 6.00
CA PHE A 128 22.91 15.72 5.50
C PHE A 128 22.24 14.49 6.12
N ILE A 129 23.00 13.58 6.74
CA ILE A 129 22.50 12.33 7.33
C ILE A 129 22.76 12.29 8.83
N GLU A 130 21.97 11.51 9.56
CA GLU A 130 22.17 11.29 11.01
C GLU A 130 23.09 10.10 11.30
N GLN A 131 23.26 9.21 10.34
CA GLN A 131 24.09 8.01 10.45
C GLN A 131 25.54 8.34 10.11
N LYS A 132 26.48 7.54 10.61
CA LYS A 132 27.89 7.66 10.22
C LYS A 132 28.11 7.13 8.81
N TYR A 133 28.92 7.82 7.98
CA TYR A 133 29.17 7.42 6.59
C TYR A 133 29.75 6.00 6.45
N GLN A 134 30.50 5.51 7.46
CA GLN A 134 31.05 4.15 7.45
C GLN A 134 29.97 3.07 7.31
N THR A 135 28.74 3.34 7.74
CA THR A 135 27.62 2.40 7.59
C THR A 135 27.12 2.29 6.14
N LEU A 136 27.54 3.23 5.28
CA LEU A 136 27.20 3.27 3.86
C LEU A 136 28.25 2.56 2.99
N LEU A 137 29.48 2.36 3.52
CA LEU A 137 30.55 1.65 2.82
C LEU A 137 30.47 0.15 3.14
N THR A 138 29.65 -0.56 2.39
CA THR A 138 29.40 -2.01 2.56
C THR A 138 30.01 -2.81 1.42
N ASP A 139 30.45 -4.06 1.70
CA ASP A 139 31.05 -4.94 0.68
C ASP A 139 30.04 -5.43 -0.37
N LYS A 140 28.73 -5.29 -0.10
CA LYS A 140 27.63 -5.73 -0.98
C LYS A 140 26.54 -4.68 -1.01
N ALA A 141 25.80 -4.64 -2.13
CA ALA A 141 24.61 -3.82 -2.24
C ALA A 141 23.65 -4.10 -1.06
N ASN A 142 23.21 -3.05 -0.40
CA ASN A 142 22.39 -3.11 0.81
C ASN A 142 21.27 -2.05 0.74
N THR A 143 20.19 -2.33 1.46
CA THR A 143 19.07 -1.39 1.57
C THR A 143 18.84 -1.08 3.04
N LEU A 144 18.85 0.20 3.40
CA LEU A 144 18.63 0.63 4.78
C LEU A 144 17.72 1.87 4.84
N SER A 145 17.13 2.11 6.01
CA SER A 145 16.40 3.34 6.29
C SER A 145 17.39 4.44 6.67
N LEU A 146 17.41 5.51 5.89
CA LEU A 146 18.34 6.65 6.04
C LEU A 146 17.52 7.92 6.28
N VAL A 147 17.90 8.71 7.27
CA VAL A 147 17.36 10.07 7.44
C VAL A 147 18.28 11.04 6.71
N PHE A 148 17.73 11.66 5.67
CA PHE A 148 18.42 12.64 4.85
C PHE A 148 17.70 13.97 4.95
N ASN A 149 18.39 15.00 5.42
CA ASN A 149 17.85 16.34 5.61
C ASN A 149 16.53 16.36 6.44
N GLY A 150 16.49 15.57 7.53
CA GLY A 150 15.35 15.46 8.44
C GLY A 150 14.17 14.62 7.94
N LYS A 151 14.27 14.00 6.75
CA LYS A 151 13.25 13.10 6.19
C LYS A 151 13.77 11.69 6.05
N THR A 152 12.90 10.71 6.27
CA THR A 152 13.24 9.28 6.13
C THR A 152 13.09 8.83 4.69
N TYR A 153 14.12 8.14 4.19
CA TYR A 153 14.19 7.52 2.87
C TYR A 153 14.59 6.05 3.00
N LEU A 154 14.16 5.24 2.06
CA LEU A 154 14.76 3.93 1.83
C LEU A 154 15.99 4.13 0.94
N ALA A 155 17.18 3.99 1.50
CA ALA A 155 18.43 4.13 0.78
C ALA A 155 18.90 2.77 0.24
N GLU A 156 19.06 2.70 -1.06
CA GLU A 156 19.73 1.58 -1.74
C GLU A 156 21.18 1.98 -1.99
N ILE A 157 22.10 1.21 -1.40
CA ILE A 157 23.54 1.50 -1.42
C ILE A 157 24.22 0.46 -2.30
N THR A 158 24.94 0.92 -3.30
CA THR A 158 25.74 0.10 -4.20
C THR A 158 27.21 0.48 -4.03
N PRO A 159 28.08 -0.46 -3.59
CA PRO A 159 29.50 -0.17 -3.46
C PRO A 159 30.14 0.12 -4.83
N VAL A 160 31.04 1.10 -4.87
CA VAL A 160 31.91 1.37 -6.01
C VAL A 160 33.25 0.68 -5.73
N VAL A 161 33.58 -0.28 -6.60
CA VAL A 161 34.78 -1.13 -6.40
C VAL A 161 35.77 -0.89 -7.53
N SER A 162 37.03 -0.74 -7.21
CA SER A 162 38.12 -0.73 -8.17
C SER A 162 39.03 -1.95 -7.98
N GLN A 163 39.58 -2.47 -9.08
CA GLN A 163 40.56 -3.55 -9.06
C GLN A 163 41.97 -2.96 -8.95
N LEU A 164 42.69 -3.36 -7.91
CA LEU A 164 44.11 -3.07 -7.79
C LEU A 164 44.94 -3.92 -8.78
N ALA A 165 46.13 -3.46 -9.12
CA ALA A 165 47.07 -4.23 -9.96
C ALA A 165 47.39 -5.62 -9.41
N SER A 166 47.18 -5.87 -8.11
CA SER A 166 47.29 -7.17 -7.43
C SER A 166 46.10 -8.11 -7.67
N GLY A 167 45.05 -7.68 -8.36
CA GLY A 167 43.80 -8.44 -8.54
C GLY A 167 42.85 -8.39 -7.34
N GLN A 168 43.16 -7.65 -6.29
CA GLN A 168 42.29 -7.44 -5.14
C GLN A 168 41.27 -6.33 -5.43
N GLU A 169 40.02 -6.55 -5.05
CA GLU A 169 38.96 -5.54 -5.10
C GLU A 169 39.07 -4.63 -3.88
N GLN A 170 39.02 -3.33 -4.11
CA GLN A 170 39.01 -2.32 -3.06
C GLN A 170 37.77 -1.42 -3.25
N ILE A 171 37.03 -1.20 -2.16
CA ILE A 171 35.91 -0.25 -2.14
C ILE A 171 36.49 1.16 -2.19
N THR A 172 36.15 1.89 -3.22
CA THR A 172 36.57 3.28 -3.46
C THR A 172 35.50 4.29 -3.12
N GLY A 173 34.25 3.83 -2.90
CA GLY A 173 33.13 4.69 -2.57
C GLY A 173 31.81 3.93 -2.57
N ALA A 174 30.69 4.67 -2.57
CA ALA A 174 29.37 4.11 -2.65
C ALA A 174 28.40 5.04 -3.40
N MET A 175 27.57 4.45 -4.23
CA MET A 175 26.43 5.14 -4.83
C MET A 175 25.17 4.88 -4.01
N ILE A 176 24.48 5.95 -3.60
CA ILE A 176 23.31 5.92 -2.73
C ILE A 176 22.12 6.44 -3.51
N THR A 177 21.10 5.61 -3.68
CA THR A 177 19.81 5.99 -4.27
C THR A 177 18.78 6.14 -3.16
N LEU A 178 18.15 7.31 -3.03
CA LEU A 178 17.17 7.61 -2.00
C LEU A 178 15.75 7.47 -2.57
N ARG A 179 14.99 6.48 -2.08
CA ARG A 179 13.57 6.32 -2.44
C ARG A 179 12.69 6.90 -1.36
N SER A 180 11.85 7.88 -1.73
CA SER A 180 10.87 8.46 -0.82
C SER A 180 9.85 7.41 -0.37
N MET A 181 9.50 7.40 0.92
CA MET A 181 8.45 6.53 1.47
C MET A 181 7.11 6.75 0.76
N MET A 182 6.80 7.98 0.37
CA MET A 182 5.61 8.31 -0.42
C MET A 182 5.59 7.59 -1.79
N VAL A 183 6.73 7.51 -2.49
CA VAL A 183 6.82 6.82 -3.80
C VAL A 183 6.60 5.32 -3.63
N ILE A 184 7.24 4.72 -2.61
CA ILE A 184 7.07 3.30 -2.29
C ILE A 184 5.62 3.02 -1.87
N GLY A 185 5.04 3.87 -1.02
CA GLY A 185 3.65 3.77 -0.59
C GLY A 185 2.68 3.85 -1.77
N ARG A 186 2.93 4.74 -2.75
CA ARG A 186 2.13 4.82 -3.97
C ARG A 186 2.22 3.54 -4.81
N GLN A 187 3.40 2.95 -4.97
CA GLN A 187 3.56 1.68 -5.68
C GLN A 187 2.80 0.55 -4.98
N LEU A 188 2.87 0.48 -3.64
CA LEU A 188 2.09 -0.47 -2.86
C LEU A 188 0.58 -0.24 -3.00
N ALA A 189 0.13 1.02 -2.97
CA ALA A 189 -1.28 1.36 -3.15
C ALA A 189 -1.80 0.92 -4.53
N LEU A 190 -1.02 1.10 -5.60
CA LEU A 190 -1.36 0.63 -6.94
C LEU A 190 -1.46 -0.90 -7.03
N MET A 191 -0.65 -1.64 -6.26
CA MET A 191 -0.73 -3.10 -6.19
C MET A 191 -1.97 -3.58 -5.42
N GLN A 192 -2.44 -2.80 -4.44
CA GLN A 192 -3.63 -3.16 -3.66
C GLN A 192 -4.94 -2.98 -4.44
N THR A 193 -5.02 -2.00 -5.34
CA THR A 193 -6.23 -1.80 -6.16
C THR A 193 -5.93 -0.93 -7.39
N PRO A 194 -6.03 -1.47 -8.62
CA PRO A 194 -5.70 -0.74 -9.85
C PRO A 194 -6.78 0.23 -10.35
N GLN A 195 -7.92 0.39 -9.67
CA GLN A 195 -9.06 1.15 -10.21
C GLN A 195 -9.24 2.50 -9.51
N GLU A 196 -9.38 3.55 -10.31
CA GLU A 196 -9.91 4.85 -9.89
C GLU A 196 -11.37 4.67 -9.44
N GLN A 197 -11.64 4.84 -8.15
CA GLN A 197 -12.96 4.63 -7.55
C GLN A 197 -13.42 5.90 -6.84
N GLY A 198 -13.92 6.88 -7.62
CA GLY A 198 -14.59 8.06 -7.06
C GLY A 198 -16.05 7.78 -6.62
N PHE A 199 -16.74 8.81 -6.13
CA PHE A 199 -18.16 8.70 -5.72
C PHE A 199 -19.09 8.28 -6.85
N ASP A 200 -18.72 8.52 -8.11
CA ASP A 200 -19.50 8.10 -9.29
C ASP A 200 -19.62 6.58 -9.40
N ASN A 201 -18.65 5.84 -8.86
CA ASN A 201 -18.67 4.37 -8.87
C ASN A 201 -19.52 3.76 -7.76
N ILE A 202 -20.02 4.57 -6.82
CA ILE A 202 -20.93 4.12 -5.77
C ILE A 202 -22.35 4.07 -6.33
N ILE A 203 -22.83 2.86 -6.57
CA ILE A 203 -24.16 2.62 -7.15
C ILE A 203 -25.21 2.79 -6.08
N GLY A 204 -26.22 3.63 -6.34
CA GLY A 204 -27.36 3.88 -5.50
C GLY A 204 -28.01 5.22 -5.81
N LYS A 205 -29.34 5.24 -5.73
CA LYS A 205 -30.23 6.40 -5.94
C LYS A 205 -31.19 6.63 -4.76
N SER A 206 -31.17 5.77 -3.76
CA SER A 206 -31.93 5.98 -2.53
C SER A 206 -31.55 7.30 -1.87
N ALA A 207 -32.49 7.97 -1.20
CA ALA A 207 -32.27 9.27 -0.56
C ALA A 207 -31.09 9.23 0.41
N ASP A 208 -30.96 8.16 1.19
CA ASP A 208 -29.88 7.98 2.16
C ASP A 208 -28.50 7.88 1.52
N ILE A 209 -28.39 7.17 0.38
CA ILE A 209 -27.12 7.06 -0.36
C ILE A 209 -26.76 8.37 -1.05
N VAL A 210 -27.73 9.10 -1.58
CA VAL A 210 -27.49 10.43 -2.17
C VAL A 210 -26.99 11.39 -1.10
N LEU A 211 -27.65 11.46 0.06
CA LEU A 211 -27.24 12.28 1.19
C LEU A 211 -25.84 11.88 1.71
N LEU A 212 -25.58 10.57 1.81
CA LEU A 212 -24.27 10.05 2.21
C LEU A 212 -23.17 10.50 1.25
N LYS A 213 -23.40 10.44 -0.08
CA LYS A 213 -22.46 10.90 -1.09
C LYS A 213 -22.17 12.39 -0.93
N GLU A 214 -23.19 13.23 -0.80
CA GLU A 214 -23.03 14.68 -0.61
C GLU A 214 -22.24 15.00 0.66
N GLN A 215 -22.53 14.33 1.78
CA GLN A 215 -21.79 14.49 3.02
C GLN A 215 -20.34 14.04 2.85
N SER A 216 -20.13 12.91 2.20
CA SER A 216 -18.79 12.37 1.95
C SER A 216 -17.96 13.28 1.08
N GLU A 217 -18.53 13.90 0.03
CA GLU A 217 -17.84 14.88 -0.81
C GLU A 217 -17.41 16.15 -0.03
N ARG A 218 -18.25 16.61 0.90
CA ARG A 218 -17.88 17.71 1.81
C ARG A 218 -16.76 17.30 2.75
N PHE A 219 -16.85 16.10 3.34
CA PHE A 219 -15.83 15.57 4.25
C PHE A 219 -14.51 15.27 3.56
N ALA A 220 -14.54 14.90 2.27
CA ALA A 220 -13.34 14.66 1.49
C ALA A 220 -12.40 15.90 1.44
N LYS A 221 -12.99 17.10 1.40
CA LYS A 221 -12.25 18.38 1.34
C LYS A 221 -11.60 18.78 2.67
N LEU A 222 -12.03 18.15 3.78
CA LEU A 222 -11.52 18.43 5.11
C LEU A 222 -10.40 17.42 5.44
N ASP A 223 -9.28 17.90 5.94
CA ASP A 223 -8.15 17.06 6.33
C ASP A 223 -8.28 16.57 7.78
N LEU A 224 -9.43 15.95 8.08
CA LEU A 224 -9.81 15.48 9.41
C LEU A 224 -10.06 13.97 9.39
N PRO A 225 -9.92 13.28 10.55
CA PRO A 225 -10.29 11.88 10.69
C PRO A 225 -11.77 11.65 10.35
N VAL A 226 -12.06 10.51 9.71
CA VAL A 226 -13.42 10.09 9.36
C VAL A 226 -13.68 8.70 9.93
N LEU A 227 -14.80 8.53 10.65
CA LEU A 227 -15.28 7.25 11.12
C LEU A 227 -16.48 6.82 10.28
N ILE A 228 -16.39 5.63 9.66
CA ILE A 228 -17.43 5.05 8.83
C ILE A 228 -18.07 3.88 9.60
N SER A 229 -19.31 4.02 9.98
CA SER A 229 -20.10 2.97 10.61
C SER A 229 -21.04 2.29 9.60
N GLY A 230 -21.31 1.01 9.80
CA GLY A 230 -22.22 0.24 8.96
C GLY A 230 -21.95 -1.24 9.00
N GLU A 231 -22.96 -2.06 8.71
CA GLU A 231 -22.84 -3.51 8.72
C GLU A 231 -21.77 -4.03 7.75
N THR A 232 -21.33 -5.26 7.97
CA THR A 232 -20.38 -5.92 7.07
C THR A 232 -20.99 -6.06 5.66
N GLY A 233 -20.18 -5.74 4.63
CA GLY A 233 -20.61 -5.85 3.24
C GLY A 233 -21.46 -4.68 2.71
N THR A 234 -21.61 -3.57 3.44
CA THR A 234 -22.32 -2.36 2.99
C THR A 234 -21.54 -1.49 2.03
N GLY A 235 -20.19 -1.67 1.94
CA GLY A 235 -19.33 -0.89 1.05
C GLY A 235 -18.47 0.17 1.74
N LYS A 236 -18.18 0.03 3.04
CA LYS A 236 -17.35 0.98 3.82
C LYS A 236 -16.04 1.34 3.16
N GLU A 237 -15.32 0.34 2.60
CA GLU A 237 -14.05 0.56 1.90
C GLU A 237 -14.21 1.40 0.62
N LEU A 238 -15.31 1.23 -0.14
CA LEU A 238 -15.59 2.03 -1.34
C LEU A 238 -15.76 3.51 -0.98
N ILE A 239 -16.46 3.81 0.11
CA ILE A 239 -16.60 5.18 0.63
C ILE A 239 -15.25 5.74 1.07
N ALA A 240 -14.43 4.95 1.79
CA ALA A 240 -13.10 5.38 2.22
C ALA A 240 -12.18 5.73 1.03
N ARG A 241 -12.22 4.92 -0.03
CA ARG A 241 -11.47 5.19 -1.28
C ARG A 241 -11.98 6.44 -1.99
N ALA A 242 -13.30 6.61 -2.10
CA ALA A 242 -13.92 7.78 -2.70
C ALA A 242 -13.58 9.08 -1.92
N LEU A 243 -13.59 9.02 -0.58
CA LEU A 243 -13.14 10.12 0.29
C LEU A 243 -11.69 10.53 -0.02
N HIS A 244 -10.79 9.55 -0.13
CA HIS A 244 -9.39 9.83 -0.46
C HIS A 244 -9.24 10.44 -1.84
N GLN A 245 -9.87 9.85 -2.87
CA GLN A 245 -9.77 10.32 -4.26
C GLN A 245 -10.33 11.73 -4.47
N SER A 246 -11.35 12.10 -3.71
CA SER A 246 -11.95 13.44 -3.77
C SER A 246 -11.29 14.45 -2.84
N SER A 247 -10.20 14.07 -2.17
CA SER A 247 -9.47 14.92 -1.22
C SER A 247 -8.27 15.64 -1.88
N SER A 248 -7.67 16.57 -1.14
CA SER A 248 -6.39 17.19 -1.51
C SER A 248 -5.23 16.18 -1.60
N ARG A 249 -5.39 14.99 -0.99
CA ARG A 249 -4.41 13.90 -0.95
C ARG A 249 -4.60 12.84 -2.04
N ALA A 250 -5.48 13.05 -3.02
CA ALA A 250 -5.83 12.09 -4.08
C ALA A 250 -4.63 11.52 -4.86
N LYS A 251 -3.55 12.31 -5.00
CA LYS A 251 -2.32 11.89 -5.70
C LYS A 251 -1.31 11.17 -4.79
N ALA A 252 -1.56 11.12 -3.48
CA ALA A 252 -0.71 10.50 -2.48
C ALA A 252 -1.16 9.04 -2.20
N PRO A 253 -0.40 8.24 -1.43
CA PRO A 253 -0.77 6.87 -1.15
C PRO A 253 -2.09 6.73 -0.38
N PHE A 254 -2.92 5.75 -0.76
CA PHE A 254 -4.01 5.22 0.04
C PHE A 254 -3.70 3.79 0.43
N LEU A 255 -3.43 3.55 1.70
CA LEU A 255 -3.09 2.22 2.21
C LEU A 255 -4.20 1.71 3.13
N ALA A 256 -4.72 0.53 2.82
CA ALA A 256 -5.78 -0.11 3.60
C ALA A 256 -5.22 -1.28 4.41
N ILE A 257 -5.69 -1.42 5.64
CA ILE A 257 -5.41 -2.57 6.49
C ILE A 257 -6.68 -2.99 7.23
N ASN A 258 -6.93 -4.30 7.29
CA ASN A 258 -7.99 -4.86 8.10
C ASN A 258 -7.42 -5.27 9.46
N CYS A 259 -7.92 -4.66 10.54
CA CYS A 259 -7.42 -4.89 11.90
C CYS A 259 -7.80 -6.27 12.46
N ALA A 260 -8.85 -6.90 11.92
CA ALA A 260 -9.27 -8.25 12.31
C ALA A 260 -8.46 -9.36 11.60
N ALA A 261 -7.82 -9.05 10.47
CA ALA A 261 -7.15 -10.06 9.64
C ALA A 261 -5.78 -10.51 10.18
N LEU A 262 -5.20 -9.78 11.13
CA LEU A 262 -3.83 -10.00 11.60
C LEU A 262 -3.79 -10.13 13.14
N PRO A 263 -2.98 -11.06 13.67
CA PRO A 263 -2.64 -11.08 15.08
C PRO A 263 -2.04 -9.74 15.54
N GLU A 264 -2.23 -9.37 16.80
CA GLU A 264 -1.83 -8.08 17.38
C GLU A 264 -0.39 -7.66 17.04
N HIS A 265 0.58 -8.54 17.28
CA HIS A 265 2.00 -8.26 17.06
C HIS A 265 2.35 -8.06 15.57
N LEU A 266 1.62 -8.73 14.66
CA LEU A 266 1.78 -8.51 13.22
C LEU A 266 1.14 -7.19 12.79
N LEU A 267 -0.07 -6.89 13.30
CA LEU A 267 -0.75 -5.62 13.05
C LEU A 267 0.11 -4.44 13.51
N GLU A 268 0.73 -4.55 14.71
CA GLU A 268 1.65 -3.56 15.24
C GLU A 268 2.84 -3.32 14.30
N SER A 269 3.49 -4.41 13.88
CA SER A 269 4.66 -4.33 13.00
C SER A 269 4.33 -3.85 11.58
N GLU A 270 3.13 -4.13 11.07
CA GLU A 270 2.67 -3.60 9.78
C GLU A 270 2.32 -2.10 9.88
N LEU A 271 1.64 -1.66 10.93
CA LEU A 271 1.26 -0.26 11.10
C LEU A 271 2.45 0.66 11.40
N PHE A 272 3.24 0.30 12.42
CA PHE A 272 4.31 1.16 12.95
C PHE A 272 5.70 0.81 12.43
N GLY A 273 5.86 -0.35 11.77
CA GLY A 273 7.16 -0.85 11.36
C GLY A 273 7.99 -1.40 12.51
N TYR A 274 9.16 -1.95 12.22
CA TYR A 274 10.10 -2.45 13.22
C TYR A 274 11.54 -2.08 12.90
N SER A 275 12.34 -1.93 13.95
CA SER A 275 13.79 -1.68 13.85
C SER A 275 14.57 -2.99 13.66
N ALA A 276 15.81 -2.88 13.20
CA ALA A 276 16.70 -4.02 13.09
C ALA A 276 16.82 -4.75 14.44
N GLY A 277 16.65 -6.08 14.43
CA GLY A 277 16.77 -6.91 15.64
C GLY A 277 15.60 -6.82 16.63
N ALA A 278 14.46 -6.25 16.25
CA ALA A 278 13.29 -6.08 17.13
C ALA A 278 12.73 -7.41 17.66
N PHE A 279 12.83 -8.49 16.88
CA PHE A 279 12.41 -9.85 17.26
C PHE A 279 13.15 -10.90 16.42
N THR A 280 13.06 -12.16 16.82
CA THR A 280 13.65 -13.29 16.08
C THR A 280 13.01 -13.42 14.69
N GLY A 281 13.82 -13.29 13.63
CA GLY A 281 13.35 -13.26 12.24
C GLY A 281 13.16 -11.85 11.65
N ALA A 282 13.38 -10.78 12.42
CA ALA A 282 13.38 -9.42 11.90
C ALA A 282 14.49 -9.23 10.84
N LYS A 283 14.16 -8.54 9.73
CA LYS A 283 15.17 -8.19 8.70
C LYS A 283 16.27 -7.33 9.32
N LYS A 284 17.52 -7.56 8.89
CA LYS A 284 18.70 -6.79 9.37
C LYS A 284 18.57 -5.28 9.16
N ALA A 285 17.81 -4.86 8.16
CA ALA A 285 17.54 -3.44 7.86
C ALA A 285 16.30 -2.87 8.57
N GLY A 286 15.54 -3.69 9.33
CA GLY A 286 14.19 -3.32 9.79
C GLY A 286 13.17 -3.31 8.65
N LYS A 287 11.96 -2.78 8.94
CA LYS A 287 10.88 -2.60 7.94
C LYS A 287 10.11 -1.32 8.26
N PRO A 288 9.87 -0.42 7.28
CA PRO A 288 8.98 0.72 7.48
C PRO A 288 7.54 0.23 7.66
N GLY A 289 6.76 0.94 8.49
CA GLY A 289 5.34 0.68 8.70
C GLY A 289 4.44 1.39 7.69
N LEU A 290 3.16 1.01 7.64
CA LEU A 290 2.16 1.63 6.77
C LEU A 290 2.00 3.14 7.06
N ILE A 291 2.13 3.57 8.32
CA ILE A 291 2.09 4.99 8.70
C ILE A 291 3.20 5.76 7.98
N GLU A 292 4.39 5.21 7.92
CA GLU A 292 5.53 5.82 7.24
C GLU A 292 5.35 5.82 5.70
N LEU A 293 4.85 4.71 5.16
CA LEU A 293 4.59 4.54 3.74
C LEU A 293 3.42 5.39 3.22
N ALA A 294 2.47 5.73 4.09
CA ALA A 294 1.33 6.58 3.78
C ALA A 294 1.62 8.09 3.95
N GLU A 295 2.87 8.49 4.14
CA GLU A 295 3.26 9.90 4.30
C GLU A 295 2.64 10.81 3.23
N GLY A 296 1.98 11.86 3.66
CA GLY A 296 1.25 12.80 2.80
C GLY A 296 -0.09 12.26 2.25
N GLY A 297 -0.42 11.00 2.50
CA GLY A 297 -1.59 10.28 2.00
C GLY A 297 -2.64 9.97 3.06
N SER A 298 -3.29 8.81 2.92
CA SER A 298 -4.34 8.35 3.84
C SER A 298 -4.16 6.87 4.20
N ILE A 299 -4.48 6.51 5.43
CA ILE A 299 -4.61 5.12 5.88
C ILE A 299 -6.08 4.83 6.15
N PHE A 300 -6.55 3.70 5.63
CA PHE A 300 -7.85 3.14 5.96
C PHE A 300 -7.68 1.97 6.93
N LEU A 301 -8.27 2.13 8.12
CA LEU A 301 -8.30 1.13 9.18
C LEU A 301 -9.67 0.46 9.18
N ASP A 302 -9.79 -0.69 8.51
CA ASP A 302 -11.03 -1.45 8.53
C ASP A 302 -11.13 -2.27 9.81
N GLU A 303 -12.36 -2.43 10.32
CA GLU A 303 -12.69 -3.14 11.56
C GLU A 303 -11.86 -2.65 12.76
N ILE A 304 -11.83 -1.31 12.98
CA ILE A 304 -11.05 -0.68 14.07
C ILE A 304 -11.45 -1.19 15.46
N ALA A 305 -12.67 -1.69 15.63
CA ALA A 305 -13.20 -2.27 16.87
C ALA A 305 -12.42 -3.51 17.33
N GLU A 306 -11.79 -4.23 16.40
CA GLU A 306 -11.01 -5.46 16.67
C GLU A 306 -9.59 -5.18 17.16
N MET A 307 -9.19 -3.92 17.19
CA MET A 307 -7.85 -3.53 17.64
C MET A 307 -7.74 -3.69 19.16
N SER A 308 -6.67 -4.32 19.64
CA SER A 308 -6.40 -4.47 21.07
C SER A 308 -6.25 -3.12 21.77
N THR A 309 -6.55 -3.07 23.07
CA THR A 309 -6.43 -1.84 23.88
C THR A 309 -5.01 -1.28 23.91
N TYR A 310 -4.00 -2.14 23.76
CA TYR A 310 -2.59 -1.75 23.64
C TYR A 310 -2.34 -0.98 22.33
N LEU A 311 -2.81 -1.51 21.20
CA LEU A 311 -2.67 -0.84 19.90
C LEU A 311 -3.52 0.43 19.81
N GLN A 312 -4.71 0.43 20.45
CA GLN A 312 -5.54 1.63 20.57
C GLN A 312 -4.76 2.78 21.26
N ALA A 313 -3.99 2.48 22.32
CA ALA A 313 -3.17 3.48 23.00
C ALA A 313 -2.04 4.03 22.11
N LYS A 314 -1.41 3.17 21.30
CA LYS A 314 -0.38 3.60 20.35
C LYS A 314 -0.95 4.46 19.21
N LEU A 315 -2.11 4.06 18.68
CA LEU A 315 -2.80 4.82 17.64
C LEU A 315 -3.27 6.19 18.17
N LEU A 316 -3.76 6.24 19.40
CA LEU A 316 -4.13 7.50 20.06
C LEU A 316 -2.95 8.47 20.12
N ARG A 317 -1.78 7.98 20.56
CA ARG A 317 -0.56 8.81 20.62
C ARG A 317 -0.20 9.35 19.23
N PHE A 318 -0.28 8.51 18.20
CA PHE A 318 -0.06 8.94 16.83
C PHE A 318 -1.04 10.04 16.39
N LEU A 319 -2.34 9.90 16.71
CA LEU A 319 -3.37 10.89 16.36
C LEU A 319 -3.25 12.21 17.13
N GLN A 320 -2.55 12.22 18.27
CA GLN A 320 -2.34 13.43 19.07
C GLN A 320 -1.20 14.29 18.49
N ASP A 321 -0.06 13.69 18.23
CA ASP A 321 1.19 14.39 17.92
C ASP A 321 1.75 14.07 16.52
N PHE A 322 1.07 13.21 15.75
CA PHE A 322 1.56 12.67 14.48
C PHE A 322 2.95 12.03 14.62
N SER A 323 3.28 11.58 15.85
CA SER A 323 4.54 10.94 16.19
C SER A 323 4.34 9.47 16.57
N TYR A 324 5.32 8.64 16.25
CA TYR A 324 5.30 7.22 16.57
C TYR A 324 6.72 6.68 16.69
N ARG A 325 6.86 5.43 17.21
CA ARG A 325 8.12 4.70 17.26
C ARG A 325 7.96 3.34 16.60
N ARG A 326 8.96 2.91 15.86
CA ARG A 326 9.02 1.54 15.34
C ARG A 326 9.14 0.53 16.48
N VAL A 327 8.60 -0.67 16.28
CA VAL A 327 8.73 -1.77 17.26
C VAL A 327 10.21 -2.07 17.51
N GLY A 328 10.62 -2.14 18.78
CA GLY A 328 12.01 -2.31 19.17
C GLY A 328 12.92 -1.10 18.92
N GLY A 329 12.39 0.04 18.46
CA GLY A 329 13.15 1.27 18.21
C GLY A 329 12.91 2.35 19.27
N ASN A 330 13.93 3.15 19.55
CA ASN A 330 13.85 4.27 20.50
C ASN A 330 13.63 5.63 19.81
N LYS A 331 13.86 5.69 18.48
CA LYS A 331 13.73 6.94 17.72
C LYS A 331 12.27 7.31 17.52
N GLU A 332 11.93 8.56 17.81
CA GLU A 332 10.63 9.14 17.49
C GLU A 332 10.61 9.60 16.03
N LEU A 333 9.60 9.19 15.30
CA LEU A 333 9.36 9.48 13.89
C LEU A 333 8.05 10.25 13.77
N HIS A 334 7.91 11.07 12.73
CA HIS A 334 6.70 11.83 12.45
C HIS A 334 6.19 11.46 11.05
N ALA A 335 4.86 11.41 10.91
CA ALA A 335 4.22 11.19 9.62
C ALA A 335 2.91 11.98 9.53
N ASN A 336 2.72 12.68 8.42
CA ASN A 336 1.50 13.42 8.13
C ASN A 336 0.53 12.53 7.33
N VAL A 337 -0.35 11.83 8.02
CA VAL A 337 -1.28 10.85 7.42
C VAL A 337 -2.70 11.13 7.87
N ARG A 338 -3.65 11.16 6.92
CA ARG A 338 -5.09 11.23 7.21
C ARG A 338 -5.59 9.84 7.59
N ILE A 339 -6.31 9.73 8.70
CA ILE A 339 -6.91 8.47 9.15
C ILE A 339 -8.38 8.41 8.74
N ILE A 340 -8.76 7.32 8.08
CA ILE A 340 -10.14 6.94 7.79
C ILE A 340 -10.33 5.58 8.45
N SER A 341 -11.29 5.45 9.36
CA SER A 341 -11.55 4.22 10.09
C SER A 341 -12.96 3.69 9.82
N ALA A 342 -13.14 2.37 9.89
CA ALA A 342 -14.43 1.74 9.72
C ALA A 342 -14.71 0.71 10.82
N SER A 343 -15.98 0.56 11.19
CA SER A 343 -16.45 -0.46 12.11
C SER A 343 -17.86 -0.92 11.75
N HIS A 344 -18.11 -2.22 11.94
CA HIS A 344 -19.48 -2.76 11.92
C HIS A 344 -20.06 -2.85 13.33
N GLN A 345 -19.23 -2.79 14.38
CA GLN A 345 -19.66 -2.87 15.77
C GLN A 345 -20.04 -1.50 16.33
N ASN A 346 -20.91 -1.52 17.32
CA ASN A 346 -21.29 -0.32 18.07
C ASN A 346 -20.18 0.06 19.05
N LEU A 347 -19.36 1.05 18.66
CA LEU A 347 -18.23 1.51 19.47
C LEU A 347 -18.67 2.08 20.82
N ALA A 348 -19.85 2.69 20.94
CA ALA A 348 -20.35 3.20 22.22
C ALA A 348 -20.59 2.06 23.22
N LYS A 349 -21.09 0.91 22.75
CA LYS A 349 -21.22 -0.30 23.59
C LYS A 349 -19.85 -0.82 24.01
N LEU A 350 -18.89 -0.91 23.10
CA LEU A 350 -17.53 -1.36 23.41
C LEU A 350 -16.81 -0.43 24.42
N ILE A 351 -17.10 0.87 24.40
CA ILE A 351 -16.59 1.83 25.39
C ILE A 351 -17.17 1.52 26.77
N ALA A 352 -18.50 1.29 26.84
CA ALA A 352 -19.16 0.92 28.10
C ALA A 352 -18.60 -0.40 28.66
N ASP A 353 -18.30 -1.37 27.78
CA ASP A 353 -17.70 -2.66 28.12
C ASP A 353 -16.16 -2.59 28.36
N LYS A 354 -15.54 -1.40 28.26
CA LYS A 354 -14.09 -1.15 28.42
C LYS A 354 -13.20 -1.90 27.40
N LEU A 355 -13.76 -2.30 26.28
CA LEU A 355 -13.05 -2.95 25.17
C LEU A 355 -12.52 -1.94 24.15
N PHE A 356 -13.07 -0.73 24.13
CA PHE A 356 -12.61 0.37 23.30
C PHE A 356 -12.37 1.62 24.14
N ARG A 357 -11.29 2.34 23.86
CA ARG A 357 -10.92 3.55 24.63
C ARG A 357 -11.77 4.73 24.17
N GLU A 358 -12.35 5.44 25.13
CA GLU A 358 -13.16 6.62 24.92
C GLU A 358 -12.37 7.79 24.29
N ASP A 359 -11.13 8.00 24.74
CA ASP A 359 -10.24 9.04 24.24
C ASP A 359 -9.87 8.83 22.76
N LEU A 360 -9.63 7.59 22.34
CA LEU A 360 -9.41 7.25 20.93
C LEU A 360 -10.67 7.48 20.09
N TYR A 361 -11.84 7.09 20.62
CA TYR A 361 -13.12 7.30 19.92
C TYR A 361 -13.33 8.77 19.56
N TYR A 362 -13.13 9.71 20.48
CA TYR A 362 -13.30 11.13 20.18
C TYR A 362 -12.27 11.68 19.19
N ARG A 363 -11.10 11.07 19.07
CA ARG A 363 -10.09 11.46 18.07
C ARG A 363 -10.38 10.89 16.68
N LEU A 364 -11.03 9.72 16.58
CA LEU A 364 -11.42 9.11 15.31
C LEU A 364 -12.77 9.64 14.80
N ASN A 365 -13.72 9.90 15.69
CA ASN A 365 -15.09 10.30 15.38
C ASN A 365 -15.24 11.83 15.28
N VAL A 366 -14.34 12.49 14.54
CA VAL A 366 -14.46 13.93 14.24
C VAL A 366 -15.49 14.16 13.15
N LEU A 367 -15.46 13.33 12.11
CA LEU A 367 -16.46 13.29 11.05
C LEU A 367 -17.04 11.87 11.00
N ALA A 368 -18.37 11.76 11.12
CA ALA A 368 -19.06 10.48 11.14
C ALA A 368 -19.90 10.25 9.86
N LEU A 369 -19.78 9.06 9.27
CA LEU A 369 -20.61 8.59 8.18
C LEU A 369 -21.25 7.26 8.57
N SER A 370 -22.57 7.12 8.36
CA SER A 370 -23.29 5.88 8.63
C SER A 370 -23.82 5.32 7.32
N LEU A 371 -23.40 4.10 6.96
CA LEU A 371 -23.86 3.41 5.77
C LEU A 371 -25.11 2.60 6.12
N PRO A 372 -26.25 2.87 5.45
CA PRO A 372 -27.45 2.09 5.67
C PRO A 372 -27.29 0.65 5.15
N PRO A 373 -27.85 -0.35 5.84
CA PRO A 373 -27.88 -1.72 5.35
C PRO A 373 -28.74 -1.83 4.08
N LEU A 374 -28.50 -2.87 3.27
CA LEU A 374 -29.14 -3.02 1.97
C LEU A 374 -30.69 -3.14 2.07
N ARG A 375 -31.20 -3.71 3.14
CA ARG A 375 -32.65 -3.82 3.43
C ARG A 375 -33.36 -2.47 3.61
N GLU A 376 -32.65 -1.41 3.97
CA GLU A 376 -33.17 -0.05 4.13
C GLU A 376 -33.14 0.77 2.83
N ARG A 377 -32.44 0.25 1.79
CA ARG A 377 -32.32 0.87 0.46
C ARG A 377 -32.73 -0.08 -0.66
N THR A 378 -33.95 -0.58 -0.57
CA THR A 378 -34.50 -1.59 -1.49
C THR A 378 -34.55 -1.14 -2.95
N ASP A 379 -34.68 0.17 -3.21
CA ASP A 379 -34.66 0.75 -4.56
C ASP A 379 -33.28 0.58 -5.24
N ASP A 380 -32.19 0.52 -4.47
CA ASP A 380 -30.86 0.33 -5.00
C ASP A 380 -30.59 -1.12 -5.39
N ILE A 381 -31.34 -2.09 -4.87
CA ILE A 381 -31.14 -3.53 -5.14
C ILE A 381 -31.26 -3.82 -6.63
N VAL A 382 -32.20 -3.21 -7.33
CA VAL A 382 -32.39 -3.39 -8.78
C VAL A 382 -31.18 -2.91 -9.58
N LEU A 383 -30.65 -1.75 -9.22
CA LEU A 383 -29.50 -1.15 -9.87
C LEU A 383 -28.22 -1.98 -9.62
N LEU A 384 -28.02 -2.37 -8.37
CA LEU A 384 -26.91 -3.22 -7.96
C LEU A 384 -26.97 -4.60 -8.62
N ALA A 385 -28.16 -5.23 -8.64
CA ALA A 385 -28.35 -6.52 -9.28
C ALA A 385 -28.05 -6.48 -10.77
N THR A 386 -28.53 -5.46 -11.48
CA THR A 386 -28.25 -5.27 -12.90
C THR A 386 -26.75 -5.09 -13.16
N HIS A 387 -26.09 -4.31 -12.34
CA HIS A 387 -24.65 -4.09 -12.42
C HIS A 387 -23.86 -5.39 -12.18
N PHE A 388 -24.17 -6.13 -11.13
CA PHE A 388 -23.46 -7.37 -10.79
C PHE A 388 -23.69 -8.47 -11.81
N ILE A 389 -24.90 -8.62 -12.34
CA ILE A 389 -25.19 -9.59 -13.42
C ILE A 389 -24.37 -9.26 -14.66
N LYS A 390 -24.30 -7.97 -15.06
CA LYS A 390 -23.50 -7.56 -16.21
C LYS A 390 -22.00 -7.85 -16.00
N ASN A 391 -21.49 -7.61 -14.82
CA ASN A 391 -20.09 -7.89 -14.50
C ASN A 391 -19.81 -9.39 -14.43
N ALA A 392 -20.69 -10.17 -13.82
CA ALA A 392 -20.59 -11.62 -13.76
C ALA A 392 -20.63 -12.24 -15.16
N ALA A 393 -21.56 -11.82 -16.01
CA ALA A 393 -21.66 -12.30 -17.39
C ALA A 393 -20.38 -12.04 -18.19
N LYS A 394 -19.79 -10.84 -18.07
CA LYS A 394 -18.50 -10.53 -18.72
C LYS A 394 -17.36 -11.44 -18.24
N GLN A 395 -17.28 -11.74 -16.95
CA GLN A 395 -16.23 -12.61 -16.41
C GLN A 395 -16.41 -14.06 -16.86
N VAL A 396 -17.64 -14.55 -16.90
CA VAL A 396 -17.96 -15.91 -17.39
C VAL A 396 -17.68 -16.04 -18.89
N GLU A 397 -17.99 -15.00 -19.69
CA GLU A 397 -17.66 -14.95 -21.11
C GLU A 397 -16.14 -15.00 -21.36
N GLN A 398 -15.35 -14.24 -20.60
CA GLN A 398 -13.89 -14.24 -20.69
C GLN A 398 -13.26 -15.60 -20.33
N SER A 399 -13.92 -16.41 -19.51
CA SER A 399 -13.48 -17.78 -19.18
C SER A 399 -13.81 -18.83 -20.25
N GLY A 400 -14.47 -18.43 -21.35
CA GLY A 400 -14.85 -19.32 -22.47
C GLY A 400 -16.04 -20.24 -22.16
N GLN A 401 -16.74 -20.05 -21.05
CA GLN A 401 -17.86 -20.89 -20.61
C GLN A 401 -19.24 -20.20 -20.70
N GLY A 402 -19.29 -18.95 -21.15
CA GLY A 402 -20.52 -18.13 -21.10
C GLY A 402 -21.31 -18.06 -22.40
N SER A 403 -22.62 -17.83 -22.27
CA SER A 403 -23.48 -17.39 -23.36
C SER A 403 -23.17 -15.93 -23.70
N PRO A 404 -23.16 -15.53 -24.98
CA PRO A 404 -22.93 -14.14 -25.38
C PRO A 404 -24.03 -13.16 -24.95
N VAL A 405 -25.06 -13.62 -24.29
CA VAL A 405 -26.22 -12.84 -23.85
C VAL A 405 -26.19 -12.65 -22.32
N THR A 406 -26.12 -11.39 -21.87
CA THR A 406 -26.29 -11.06 -20.45
C THR A 406 -27.70 -11.45 -19.98
N PRO A 407 -27.86 -12.36 -19.02
CA PRO A 407 -29.19 -12.80 -18.58
C PRO A 407 -29.93 -11.67 -17.86
N LYS A 408 -31.27 -11.69 -17.97
CA LYS A 408 -32.15 -10.73 -17.29
C LYS A 408 -32.86 -11.39 -16.12
N LEU A 409 -33.18 -10.64 -15.08
CA LEU A 409 -34.00 -11.10 -13.96
C LEU A 409 -35.49 -11.14 -14.39
N SER A 410 -36.19 -12.20 -14.01
CA SER A 410 -37.65 -12.22 -14.07
C SER A 410 -38.24 -11.26 -13.02
N GLU A 411 -39.47 -10.76 -13.23
CA GLU A 411 -40.14 -9.86 -12.27
C GLU A 411 -40.26 -10.50 -10.89
N GLN A 412 -40.59 -11.79 -10.85
CA GLN A 412 -40.69 -12.55 -9.60
C GLN A 412 -39.33 -12.68 -8.89
N ALA A 413 -38.24 -12.90 -9.64
CA ALA A 413 -36.91 -12.95 -9.10
C ALA A 413 -36.48 -11.59 -8.50
N LEU A 414 -36.86 -10.52 -9.17
CA LEU A 414 -36.57 -9.15 -8.73
C LEU A 414 -37.34 -8.82 -7.44
N HIS A 415 -38.59 -9.22 -7.34
CA HIS A 415 -39.40 -9.07 -6.13
C HIS A 415 -38.84 -9.84 -4.94
N LEU A 416 -38.32 -11.06 -5.18
CA LEU A 416 -37.63 -11.85 -4.15
C LEU A 416 -36.39 -11.14 -3.65
N LEU A 417 -35.52 -10.60 -4.56
CA LEU A 417 -34.34 -9.87 -4.17
C LEU A 417 -34.66 -8.63 -3.32
N GLN A 418 -35.72 -7.90 -3.64
CA GLN A 418 -36.15 -6.70 -2.91
C GLN A 418 -36.74 -7.02 -1.52
N SER A 419 -37.36 -8.18 -1.36
CA SER A 419 -38.00 -8.59 -0.09
C SER A 419 -37.06 -9.31 0.87
N TYR A 420 -35.88 -9.72 0.40
CA TYR A 420 -34.90 -10.45 1.23
C TYR A 420 -34.14 -9.50 2.17
N GLN A 421 -33.79 -9.96 3.37
CA GLN A 421 -33.17 -9.13 4.43
C GLN A 421 -31.68 -8.81 4.23
N TRP A 422 -31.00 -9.55 3.37
CA TRP A 422 -29.58 -9.35 3.03
C TRP A 422 -28.64 -9.19 4.26
N PRO A 423 -28.53 -10.18 5.16
CA PRO A 423 -27.66 -10.07 6.33
C PRO A 423 -26.18 -9.82 5.98
N GLY A 424 -25.72 -10.25 4.81
CA GLY A 424 -24.39 -9.96 4.27
C GLY A 424 -24.35 -8.79 3.29
N ASN A 425 -25.42 -7.99 3.23
CA ASN A 425 -25.55 -6.75 2.45
C ASN A 425 -25.15 -6.92 0.96
N ILE A 426 -24.41 -5.94 0.41
CA ILE A 426 -24.00 -5.93 -1.01
C ILE A 426 -23.08 -7.12 -1.32
N ARG A 427 -22.21 -7.52 -0.38
CA ARG A 427 -21.30 -8.65 -0.58
C ARG A 427 -22.06 -9.95 -0.79
N GLN A 428 -23.12 -10.19 -0.04
CA GLN A 428 -23.99 -11.35 -0.22
C GLN A 428 -24.77 -11.27 -1.54
N LEU A 429 -25.36 -10.12 -1.87
CA LEU A 429 -26.06 -9.92 -3.13
C LEU A 429 -25.13 -10.20 -4.33
N GLN A 430 -23.92 -9.68 -4.32
CA GLN A 430 -22.92 -9.91 -5.36
C GLN A 430 -22.58 -11.40 -5.51
N ASN A 431 -22.32 -12.10 -4.40
CA ASN A 431 -21.95 -13.52 -4.42
C ASN A 431 -23.10 -14.40 -4.91
N VAL A 432 -24.32 -14.13 -4.46
CA VAL A 432 -25.53 -14.85 -4.91
C VAL A 432 -25.71 -14.68 -6.41
N LEU A 433 -25.67 -13.45 -6.92
CA LEU A 433 -25.87 -13.18 -8.34
C LEU A 433 -24.74 -13.73 -9.20
N PHE A 434 -23.50 -13.66 -8.72
CA PHE A 434 -22.36 -14.26 -9.42
C PHE A 434 -22.52 -15.79 -9.54
N SER A 435 -22.89 -16.46 -8.44
CA SER A 435 -23.15 -17.89 -8.41
C SER A 435 -24.28 -18.30 -9.37
N VAL A 436 -25.38 -17.51 -9.38
CA VAL A 436 -26.50 -17.77 -10.29
C VAL A 436 -26.08 -17.60 -11.75
N VAL A 437 -25.39 -16.51 -12.11
CA VAL A 437 -24.94 -16.26 -13.49
C VAL A 437 -23.95 -17.32 -13.96
N ALA A 438 -23.02 -17.76 -13.08
CA ALA A 438 -22.03 -18.78 -13.43
C ALA A 438 -22.65 -20.16 -13.72
N LEU A 439 -23.82 -20.46 -13.14
CA LEU A 439 -24.52 -21.73 -13.33
C LEU A 439 -25.69 -21.63 -14.33
N ASN A 440 -26.08 -20.42 -14.71
CA ASN A 440 -27.23 -20.20 -15.58
C ASN A 440 -26.84 -20.32 -17.05
N THR A 441 -27.57 -21.15 -17.78
CA THR A 441 -27.45 -21.32 -19.25
C THR A 441 -28.55 -20.60 -20.03
N GLU A 442 -29.56 -20.06 -19.34
CA GLU A 442 -30.72 -19.44 -19.94
C GLU A 442 -30.59 -17.91 -20.03
N ALA A 443 -31.37 -17.29 -20.93
CA ALA A 443 -31.39 -15.84 -21.10
C ALA A 443 -32.11 -15.12 -19.94
N VAL A 444 -32.83 -15.85 -19.08
CA VAL A 444 -33.64 -15.30 -17.96
C VAL A 444 -33.30 -16.06 -16.68
N ILE A 445 -32.99 -15.29 -15.63
CA ILE A 445 -32.80 -15.78 -14.27
C ILE A 445 -34.17 -15.84 -13.58
N ASP A 446 -34.61 -17.05 -13.20
CA ASP A 446 -35.87 -17.28 -12.52
C ASP A 446 -35.73 -17.24 -10.98
N VAL A 447 -36.89 -17.28 -10.30
CA VAL A 447 -36.96 -17.30 -8.81
C VAL A 447 -36.27 -18.54 -8.24
N LYS A 448 -36.38 -19.70 -8.93
CA LYS A 448 -35.81 -20.97 -8.42
C LYS A 448 -34.32 -20.91 -8.32
N SER A 449 -33.64 -20.39 -9.34
CA SER A 449 -32.18 -20.22 -9.37
C SER A 449 -31.69 -19.33 -8.20
N ILE A 450 -32.39 -18.23 -7.94
CA ILE A 450 -32.03 -17.34 -6.81
C ILE A 450 -32.33 -18.02 -5.47
N THR A 451 -33.47 -18.69 -5.33
CA THR A 451 -33.83 -19.38 -4.08
C THR A 451 -32.84 -20.48 -3.74
N GLN A 452 -32.43 -21.28 -4.74
CA GLN A 452 -31.41 -22.30 -4.54
C GLN A 452 -30.06 -21.70 -4.11
N ALA A 453 -29.63 -20.60 -4.74
CA ALA A 453 -28.39 -19.92 -4.34
C ALA A 453 -28.50 -19.37 -2.91
N LEU A 454 -29.60 -18.71 -2.54
CA LEU A 454 -29.83 -18.20 -1.18
C LEU A 454 -29.83 -19.33 -0.13
N GLN A 455 -30.50 -20.46 -0.42
CA GLN A 455 -30.52 -21.63 0.48
C GLN A 455 -29.11 -22.20 0.71
N LYS A 456 -28.29 -22.29 -0.34
CA LYS A 456 -26.91 -22.74 -0.22
C LYS A 456 -26.09 -21.82 0.70
N PHE A 457 -26.20 -20.51 0.52
CA PHE A 457 -25.52 -19.54 1.39
C PHE A 457 -26.03 -19.57 2.83
N ALA A 458 -27.34 -19.86 3.06
CA ALA A 458 -27.88 -20.00 4.41
C ALA A 458 -27.36 -21.27 5.10
N GLN A 459 -27.29 -22.38 4.40
CA GLN A 459 -26.75 -23.65 4.94
C GLN A 459 -25.26 -23.56 5.28
N ASP A 460 -24.46 -22.85 4.45
CA ASP A 460 -23.04 -22.62 4.72
C ASP A 460 -22.84 -21.78 6.01
N ILE A 461 -23.79 -20.91 6.36
CA ILE A 461 -23.75 -20.11 7.60
C ILE A 461 -24.19 -20.95 8.82
N GLU A 462 -25.18 -21.84 8.68
CA GLU A 462 -25.63 -22.71 9.77
C GLU A 462 -24.59 -23.80 10.16
N HIS A 463 -23.61 -24.09 9.29
CA HIS A 463 -22.54 -25.04 9.55
C HIS A 463 -21.26 -24.42 10.15
N LEU A 464 -21.21 -23.11 10.36
CA LEU A 464 -20.13 -22.50 11.17
C LEU A 464 -20.40 -22.81 12.65
N PRO A 465 -19.43 -23.29 13.43
CA PRO A 465 -19.62 -23.52 14.85
C PRO A 465 -19.96 -22.20 15.53
N ASP A 466 -21.21 -22.07 15.91
CA ASP A 466 -21.71 -20.94 16.67
C ASP A 466 -21.13 -21.00 18.11
N ASP A 467 -20.13 -20.17 18.36
CA ASP A 467 -19.73 -19.76 19.71
C ASP A 467 -20.54 -18.53 20.18
N LYS A 468 -21.79 -18.44 19.76
CA LYS A 468 -22.69 -17.39 20.24
C LYS A 468 -23.93 -18.02 20.86
N PHE A 469 -24.01 -17.89 22.16
CA PHE A 469 -25.28 -17.98 22.88
C PHE A 469 -26.36 -17.20 22.11
N VAL A 470 -27.33 -17.91 21.57
CA VAL A 470 -28.54 -17.32 21.00
C VAL A 470 -29.25 -16.59 22.12
N VAL A 471 -29.17 -15.27 22.12
CA VAL A 471 -30.11 -14.45 22.88
C VAL A 471 -31.45 -14.65 22.22
N ALA A 472 -32.37 -15.28 22.94
CA ALA A 472 -33.70 -15.58 22.49
C ALA A 472 -34.43 -14.31 22.04
N ASP A 473 -35.10 -14.45 20.92
CA ASP A 473 -36.07 -13.50 20.37
C ASP A 473 -37.03 -12.99 21.49
N GLU A 474 -36.99 -11.70 21.78
CA GLU A 474 -37.80 -11.06 22.83
C GLU A 474 -39.32 -11.08 22.51
N SER A 475 -39.77 -11.74 21.44
CA SER A 475 -41.16 -11.85 21.04
C SER A 475 -41.92 -13.04 21.64
N ASN A 476 -41.25 -13.96 22.34
CA ASN A 476 -41.90 -15.03 23.07
C ASN A 476 -42.07 -14.66 24.54
N ALA A 477 -43.30 -14.32 24.90
CA ALA A 477 -43.74 -14.04 26.25
C ALA A 477 -43.05 -14.92 27.31
N LEU A 478 -42.64 -14.27 28.41
CA LEU A 478 -42.13 -14.84 29.64
C LEU A 478 -42.67 -16.24 29.94
N GLN A 479 -42.04 -17.28 29.45
CA GLN A 479 -42.31 -18.66 29.84
C GLN A 479 -41.61 -18.90 31.18
N ASP A 480 -42.38 -19.45 32.14
CA ASP A 480 -41.75 -19.87 33.39
C ASP A 480 -40.75 -21.00 33.13
N TRP A 481 -39.84 -21.21 34.04
CA TRP A 481 -38.78 -22.22 33.95
C TRP A 481 -39.32 -23.63 33.62
N SER A 482 -40.50 -23.99 34.18
CA SER A 482 -41.10 -25.31 34.01
C SER A 482 -41.64 -25.51 32.60
N SER A 483 -42.15 -24.45 31.96
CA SER A 483 -42.63 -24.46 30.60
C SER A 483 -41.49 -24.56 29.59
N ALA A 484 -40.44 -23.79 29.78
CA ALA A 484 -39.21 -23.84 28.94
C ALA A 484 -38.53 -25.22 29.02
N GLN A 485 -38.46 -25.81 30.21
CA GLN A 485 -37.94 -27.16 30.40
C GLN A 485 -38.81 -28.22 29.72
N ALA A 486 -40.14 -28.08 29.79
CA ALA A 486 -41.07 -29.01 29.12
C ALA A 486 -40.93 -28.97 27.59
N ASP A 487 -40.79 -27.80 27.02
CA ASP A 487 -40.60 -27.64 25.56
C ASP A 487 -39.25 -28.21 25.09
N PHE A 488 -38.17 -27.95 25.83
CA PHE A 488 -36.86 -28.57 25.57
C PHE A 488 -36.91 -30.10 25.61
N GLU A 489 -37.50 -30.68 26.69
CA GLU A 489 -37.63 -32.12 26.84
C GLU A 489 -38.49 -32.73 25.71
N LYS A 490 -39.60 -32.07 25.31
CA LYS A 490 -40.47 -32.52 24.22
C LYS A 490 -39.73 -32.52 22.89
N LYS A 491 -39.00 -31.46 22.53
CA LYS A 491 -38.17 -31.38 21.31
C LYS A 491 -37.12 -32.45 21.28
N LEU A 492 -36.36 -32.62 22.37
CA LEU A 492 -35.30 -33.62 22.49
C LEU A 492 -35.83 -35.05 22.31
N LEU A 493 -36.96 -35.39 22.96
CA LEU A 493 -37.56 -36.70 22.84
C LEU A 493 -38.15 -36.95 21.45
N ALA A 494 -38.75 -35.93 20.79
CA ALA A 494 -39.23 -36.03 19.43
C ALA A 494 -38.14 -36.30 18.41
N GLN A 495 -36.98 -35.73 18.58
CA GLN A 495 -35.83 -35.98 17.70
C GLN A 495 -35.18 -37.36 17.90
N LEU A 496 -35.09 -37.82 19.13
CA LEU A 496 -34.37 -39.05 19.46
C LEU A 496 -35.23 -40.32 19.42
N TYR A 497 -36.53 -40.21 19.63
CA TYR A 497 -37.44 -41.38 19.65
C TYR A 497 -37.53 -42.15 18.34
N PRO A 498 -37.51 -41.50 17.15
CA PRO A 498 -37.44 -42.22 15.86
C PRO A 498 -36.14 -43.00 15.66
N LEU A 499 -35.04 -42.49 16.23
CA LEU A 499 -33.70 -43.13 16.14
C LEU A 499 -33.55 -44.27 17.15
N PHE A 500 -34.18 -44.18 18.31
CA PHE A 500 -34.13 -45.16 19.40
C PHE A 500 -35.56 -45.54 19.87
N PRO A 501 -36.28 -46.38 19.09
CA PRO A 501 -37.71 -46.61 19.26
C PRO A 501 -38.10 -47.41 20.52
N THR A 502 -37.15 -47.80 21.35
CA THR A 502 -37.45 -48.45 22.65
C THR A 502 -37.03 -47.57 23.83
N THR A 503 -37.88 -47.52 24.86
CA THR A 503 -37.64 -46.74 26.07
C THR A 503 -36.31 -47.11 26.78
N ARG A 504 -35.85 -48.37 26.63
CA ARG A 504 -34.58 -48.84 27.21
C ARG A 504 -33.38 -48.25 26.45
N LYS A 505 -33.33 -48.34 25.14
CA LYS A 505 -32.25 -47.77 24.31
C LYS A 505 -32.17 -46.22 24.43
N LEU A 506 -33.33 -45.56 24.50
CA LEU A 506 -33.39 -44.12 24.68
C LEU A 506 -32.90 -43.70 26.10
N ALA A 507 -33.24 -44.48 27.13
CA ALA A 507 -32.77 -44.26 28.51
C ALA A 507 -31.26 -44.43 28.63
N GLU A 508 -30.72 -45.44 27.97
CA GLU A 508 -29.28 -45.69 27.89
C GLU A 508 -28.54 -44.55 27.19
N ARG A 509 -29.07 -44.11 26.04
CA ARG A 509 -28.48 -43.00 25.26
C ARG A 509 -28.47 -41.68 26.05
N LEU A 510 -29.54 -41.39 26.77
CA LEU A 510 -29.70 -40.17 27.59
C LEU A 510 -29.11 -40.29 29.01
N LYS A 511 -28.57 -41.46 29.39
CA LYS A 511 -28.02 -41.76 30.73
C LYS A 511 -29.01 -41.46 31.84
N VAL A 512 -30.29 -41.79 31.67
CA VAL A 512 -31.37 -41.61 32.64
C VAL A 512 -32.12 -42.92 32.87
N SER A 513 -32.90 -43.00 33.96
CA SER A 513 -33.65 -44.22 34.25
C SER A 513 -34.76 -44.47 33.24
N HIS A 514 -34.99 -45.73 32.89
CA HIS A 514 -36.06 -46.18 31.98
C HIS A 514 -37.46 -45.68 32.41
N ASN A 515 -37.72 -45.64 33.69
CA ASN A 515 -39.00 -45.15 34.22
C ASN A 515 -39.18 -43.64 33.95
N LYS A 516 -38.12 -42.84 34.05
CA LYS A 516 -38.17 -41.40 33.73
C LYS A 516 -38.50 -41.14 32.27
N ILE A 517 -37.90 -41.89 31.34
CA ILE A 517 -38.20 -41.80 29.92
C ILE A 517 -39.64 -42.23 29.64
N ALA A 518 -40.09 -43.36 30.19
CA ALA A 518 -41.46 -43.87 29.95
C ALA A 518 -42.49 -42.86 30.48
N MET A 519 -42.27 -42.24 31.63
CA MET A 519 -43.15 -41.21 32.16
C MET A 519 -43.20 -39.96 31.29
N LYS A 520 -42.03 -39.51 30.79
CA LYS A 520 -41.95 -38.31 29.93
C LYS A 520 -42.58 -38.54 28.56
N LEU A 521 -42.36 -39.69 27.93
CA LEU A 521 -43.02 -40.05 26.66
C LEU A 521 -44.55 -40.08 26.77
N ARG A 522 -45.08 -40.59 27.88
CA ARG A 522 -46.54 -40.55 28.15
C ARG A 522 -47.05 -39.11 28.39
N LYS A 523 -46.29 -38.31 29.18
CA LYS A 523 -46.63 -36.92 29.45
C LYS A 523 -46.72 -36.08 28.17
N TYR A 524 -45.88 -36.34 27.16
CA TYR A 524 -45.85 -35.59 25.93
C TYR A 524 -46.60 -36.27 24.75
N GLY A 525 -47.33 -37.34 25.02
CA GLY A 525 -48.19 -37.99 24.02
C GLY A 525 -47.44 -38.69 22.88
N MET A 526 -46.19 -39.10 23.10
CA MET A 526 -45.35 -39.75 22.11
C MET A 526 -45.40 -41.30 22.19
N LYS A 527 -46.15 -41.84 23.17
CA LYS A 527 -46.41 -43.27 23.35
C LYS A 527 -47.70 -43.46 24.07
#